data_a7c4167782fd47da55bb08462ec2edd5
#
_entry.id   a7c4167782fd47da55bb08462ec2edd5
#
_cell.length_a   1.000
_cell.length_b   1.000
_cell.length_c   1.000
_cell.angle_alpha   90.00
_cell.angle_beta   90.00
_cell.angle_gamma   90.00
#
_symmetry.space_group_name_H-M   'P 1'
#
loop_
_entity.id
_entity.type
_entity.pdbx_description
1 polymer ?
#
loop_
_entity_poly.entity_id
_entity_poly.type
_entity_poly.pdbx_seq_one_letter_code
_entity_poly.pdbx_strand_id
1 'polypeptide(L)'
;MERAAHRPPNFLAIISDEHRKDALGCAWHPLVHTPHLDRLAARGTRFTNAYTSSPMCVPTRAALACGDYVHRTGFWDSATPYDGSASTWMHRVRDAGHEMMSIGKLHFRSGEDDNGFSEEILPMHVVGGVGWMAALLREDPPAYDAAA
;
A
#
# COMPACT_ATOMS: atom_id res chain seq x y z
N MET A 1 -40.06 -2.92 16.19
CA MET A 1 -39.42 -2.54 14.93
C MET A 1 -38.01 -3.12 14.91
N GLU A 2 -37.83 -4.25 14.28
CA GLU A 2 -36.54 -4.89 14.10
C GLU A 2 -35.68 -3.98 13.21
N ARG A 3 -34.54 -3.50 13.71
CA ARG A 3 -33.56 -2.80 12.90
C ARG A 3 -33.08 -3.79 11.83
N ALA A 4 -33.42 -3.52 10.57
CA ALA A 4 -32.84 -4.25 9.46
C ALA A 4 -31.32 -4.29 9.67
N ALA A 5 -30.75 -5.52 9.72
CA ALA A 5 -29.32 -5.71 9.91
C ALA A 5 -28.60 -4.96 8.77
N HIS A 6 -27.95 -3.87 9.12
CA HIS A 6 -27.24 -3.03 8.17
C HIS A 6 -26.01 -3.84 7.71
N ARG A 7 -26.07 -4.39 6.50
CA ARG A 7 -24.89 -5.05 5.92
C ARG A 7 -23.79 -4.00 5.77
N PRO A 8 -22.57 -4.27 6.27
CA PRO A 8 -21.45 -3.37 6.08
C PRO A 8 -21.19 -3.19 4.57
N PRO A 9 -20.78 -2.00 4.14
CA PRO A 9 -20.44 -1.76 2.74
C PRO A 9 -19.18 -2.52 2.33
N ASN A 10 -19.10 -2.91 1.07
CA ASN A 10 -17.84 -3.34 0.49
C ASN A 10 -16.96 -2.12 0.20
N PHE A 11 -15.64 -2.27 0.42
CA PHE A 11 -14.64 -1.26 0.10
C PHE A 11 -13.74 -1.76 -1.02
N LEU A 12 -13.43 -0.87 -1.96
CA LEU A 12 -12.43 -1.10 -3.00
C LEU A 12 -11.40 0.02 -2.93
N ALA A 13 -10.15 -0.31 -2.56
CA ALA A 13 -9.04 0.60 -2.61
C ALA A 13 -8.21 0.32 -3.87
N ILE A 14 -8.02 1.33 -4.72
CA ILE A 14 -7.18 1.24 -5.93
C ILE A 14 -5.99 2.16 -5.73
N ILE A 15 -4.78 1.59 -5.77
CA ILE A 15 -3.53 2.32 -5.61
C ILE A 15 -2.77 2.26 -6.93
N SER A 16 -2.62 3.41 -7.58
CA SER A 16 -1.77 3.55 -8.76
C SER A 16 -0.34 3.87 -8.33
N ASP A 17 0.60 3.03 -8.78
CA ASP A 17 2.01 3.23 -8.48
C ASP A 17 2.58 4.42 -9.27
N GLU A 18 3.38 5.26 -8.61
CA GLU A 18 4.09 6.40 -9.21
C GLU A 18 3.20 7.42 -9.97
N HIS A 19 1.90 7.43 -9.74
CA HIS A 19 1.00 8.38 -10.38
C HIS A 19 1.15 9.77 -9.78
N ARG A 20 1.58 10.74 -10.60
CA ARG A 20 1.66 12.14 -10.19
C ARG A 20 0.26 12.71 -9.92
N LYS A 21 0.12 13.45 -8.82
CA LYS A 21 -1.16 14.06 -8.40
C LYS A 21 -1.79 15.01 -9.42
N ASP A 22 -0.96 15.62 -10.27
CA ASP A 22 -1.35 16.57 -11.29
C ASP A 22 -1.57 15.93 -12.68
N ALA A 23 -1.22 14.64 -12.85
CA ALA A 23 -1.45 13.90 -14.09
C ALA A 23 -2.88 13.35 -14.19
N LEU A 24 -3.87 14.23 -14.03
CA LEU A 24 -5.30 13.94 -14.05
C LEU A 24 -6.03 15.06 -14.81
N GLY A 25 -7.08 14.73 -15.57
CA GLY A 25 -7.93 15.71 -16.22
C GLY A 25 -8.59 16.67 -15.21
N CYS A 26 -9.11 16.13 -14.10
CA CYS A 26 -9.67 16.93 -13.00
C CYS A 26 -8.65 17.80 -12.25
N ALA A 27 -7.35 17.60 -12.49
CA ALA A 27 -6.26 18.45 -12.02
C ALA A 27 -5.76 19.45 -13.08
N TRP A 28 -6.48 19.58 -14.20
CA TRP A 28 -6.19 20.49 -15.32
C TRP A 28 -4.88 20.17 -16.05
N HIS A 29 -4.48 18.89 -16.09
CA HIS A 29 -3.29 18.50 -16.84
C HIS A 29 -3.51 18.73 -18.35
N PRO A 30 -2.57 19.42 -19.04
CA PRO A 30 -2.82 19.88 -20.43
C PRO A 30 -2.87 18.75 -21.47
N LEU A 31 -2.28 17.59 -21.18
CA LEU A 31 -2.14 16.48 -22.12
C LEU A 31 -2.82 15.19 -21.65
N VAL A 32 -2.98 14.99 -20.35
CA VAL A 32 -3.51 13.74 -19.80
C VAL A 32 -5.02 13.80 -19.72
N HIS A 33 -5.67 12.79 -20.29
CA HIS A 33 -7.11 12.62 -20.26
C HIS A 33 -7.47 11.41 -19.39
N THR A 34 -8.19 11.66 -18.28
CA THR A 34 -8.60 10.62 -17.33
C THR A 34 -10.12 10.63 -17.09
N PRO A 35 -10.94 10.38 -18.12
CA PRO A 35 -12.39 10.63 -18.03
C PRO A 35 -13.09 9.79 -16.96
N HIS A 36 -12.57 8.60 -16.64
CA HIS A 36 -13.13 7.75 -15.61
C HIS A 36 -12.81 8.25 -14.21
N LEU A 37 -11.55 8.66 -13.95
CA LEU A 37 -11.14 9.27 -12.69
C LEU A 37 -11.78 10.64 -12.49
N ASP A 38 -11.93 11.41 -13.56
CA ASP A 38 -12.62 12.71 -13.52
C ASP A 38 -14.08 12.55 -13.12
N ARG A 39 -14.79 11.53 -13.66
CA ARG A 39 -16.16 11.21 -13.25
C ARG A 39 -16.24 10.73 -11.80
N LEU A 40 -15.23 9.98 -11.32
CA LEU A 40 -15.15 9.58 -9.92
C LEU A 40 -14.96 10.79 -9.03
N ALA A 41 -14.03 11.68 -9.37
CA ALA A 41 -13.78 12.93 -8.66
C ALA A 41 -15.01 13.85 -8.60
N ALA A 42 -15.80 13.91 -9.67
CA ALA A 42 -17.02 14.72 -9.74
C ALA A 42 -18.15 14.20 -8.83
N ARG A 43 -18.13 12.94 -8.43
CA ARG A 43 -19.16 12.29 -7.58
C ARG A 43 -18.68 11.99 -6.17
N GLY A 44 -17.39 12.17 -5.91
CA GLY A 44 -16.76 11.88 -4.64
C GLY A 44 -16.00 13.07 -4.08
N THR A 45 -15.07 12.79 -3.17
CA THR A 45 -14.19 13.80 -2.58
C THR A 45 -12.79 13.66 -3.14
N ARG A 46 -12.25 14.71 -3.74
CA ARG A 46 -10.88 14.80 -4.19
C ARG A 46 -10.04 15.53 -3.15
N PHE A 47 -9.05 14.84 -2.58
CA PHE A 47 -8.10 15.43 -1.66
C PHE A 47 -6.95 16.08 -2.45
N THR A 48 -6.86 17.40 -2.44
CA THR A 48 -5.83 18.15 -3.19
C THR A 48 -4.50 18.23 -2.45
N ASN A 49 -4.52 18.05 -1.15
CA ASN A 49 -3.36 18.15 -0.25
C ASN A 49 -3.22 16.89 0.60
N ALA A 50 -3.08 15.73 -0.05
CA ALA A 50 -2.74 14.47 0.61
C ALA A 50 -1.23 14.25 0.53
N TYR A 51 -0.62 13.86 1.65
CA TYR A 51 0.82 13.66 1.78
C TYR A 51 1.11 12.24 2.27
N THR A 52 2.15 11.65 1.71
CA THR A 52 2.70 10.38 2.22
C THR A 52 3.77 10.64 3.27
N SER A 53 3.97 9.69 4.18
CA SER A 53 5.05 9.75 5.17
C SER A 53 6.43 9.42 4.61
N SER A 54 6.50 8.88 3.39
CA SER A 54 7.73 8.57 2.66
C SER A 54 7.49 8.70 1.15
N PRO A 55 8.50 9.15 0.36
CA PRO A 55 8.39 9.22 -1.10
C PRO A 55 8.69 7.90 -1.80
N MET A 56 9.10 6.85 -1.09
CA MET A 56 9.46 5.55 -1.65
C MET A 56 8.33 4.53 -1.47
N CYS A 57 8.17 3.62 -2.44
CA CYS A 57 7.05 2.68 -2.48
C CYS A 57 7.03 1.70 -1.31
N VAL A 58 8.15 1.08 -0.93
CA VAL A 58 8.20 0.09 0.17
C VAL A 58 7.79 0.71 1.51
N PRO A 59 8.46 1.77 2.02
CA PRO A 59 8.08 2.37 3.29
C PRO A 59 6.71 3.05 3.26
N THR A 60 6.30 3.64 2.13
CA THR A 60 4.94 4.19 2.01
C THR A 60 3.88 3.13 2.19
N ARG A 61 4.07 1.95 1.59
CA ARG A 61 3.10 0.85 1.69
C ARG A 61 3.04 0.26 3.08
N ALA A 62 4.19 0.13 3.75
CA ALA A 62 4.23 -0.26 5.15
C ALA A 62 3.51 0.77 6.06
N ALA A 63 3.77 2.06 5.86
CA ALA A 63 3.10 3.13 6.59
C ALA A 63 1.58 3.14 6.37
N LEU A 64 1.14 2.93 5.11
CA LEU A 64 -0.28 2.83 4.77
C LEU A 64 -0.92 1.61 5.45
N ALA A 65 -0.23 0.48 5.47
CA ALA A 65 -0.71 -0.74 6.11
C ALA A 65 -0.82 -0.59 7.64
N CYS A 66 0.21 -0.05 8.27
CA CYS A 66 0.23 0.15 9.72
C CYS A 66 -0.64 1.34 10.19
N GLY A 67 -0.95 2.28 9.29
CA GLY A 67 -1.66 3.52 9.65
C GLY A 67 -0.81 4.45 10.52
N ASP A 68 0.54 4.38 10.40
CA ASP A 68 1.47 5.15 11.21
C ASP A 68 2.68 5.64 10.38
N TYR A 69 3.44 6.56 10.93
CA TYR A 69 4.61 7.14 10.27
C TYR A 69 5.79 6.15 10.23
N VAL A 70 6.59 6.24 9.16
CA VAL A 70 7.75 5.37 8.94
C VAL A 70 8.75 5.37 10.10
N HIS A 71 9.00 6.53 10.73
CA HIS A 71 9.91 6.65 11.86
C HIS A 71 9.41 5.99 13.15
N ARG A 72 8.11 5.67 13.23
CA ARG A 72 7.51 4.98 14.37
C ARG A 72 7.41 3.49 14.14
N THR A 73 7.18 3.09 12.89
CA THR A 73 7.05 1.67 12.53
C THR A 73 8.40 0.99 12.32
N GLY A 74 9.45 1.76 12.00
CA GLY A 74 10.76 1.23 11.67
C GLY A 74 10.94 0.77 10.21
N PHE A 75 9.87 0.80 9.41
CA PHE A 75 9.90 0.44 7.98
C PHE A 75 10.21 1.68 7.12
N TRP A 76 11.41 2.20 7.21
CA TRP A 76 11.76 3.52 6.67
C TRP A 76 12.45 3.53 5.31
N ASP A 77 12.89 2.39 4.81
CA ASP A 77 13.55 2.28 3.51
C ASP A 77 13.11 1.05 2.71
N SER A 78 13.61 0.92 1.50
CA SER A 78 13.29 -0.24 0.65
C SER A 78 13.96 -1.55 1.11
N ALA A 79 14.91 -1.48 2.04
CA ALA A 79 15.58 -2.63 2.59
C ALA A 79 14.92 -3.17 3.87
N THR A 80 13.96 -2.41 4.40
CA THR A 80 13.20 -2.75 5.60
C THR A 80 11.71 -2.81 5.26
N PRO A 81 11.30 -3.77 4.40
CA PRO A 81 9.90 -3.93 4.04
C PRO A 81 9.08 -4.40 5.24
N TYR A 82 7.78 -4.15 5.18
CA TYR A 82 6.83 -4.72 6.14
C TYR A 82 6.93 -6.25 6.13
N ASP A 83 7.03 -6.85 7.32
CA ASP A 83 7.40 -8.25 7.54
C ASP A 83 6.36 -9.04 8.36
N GLY A 84 5.15 -8.53 8.49
CA GLY A 84 4.09 -9.16 9.28
C GLY A 84 4.20 -8.91 10.80
N SER A 85 5.28 -8.29 11.31
CA SER A 85 5.50 -8.12 12.75
C SER A 85 4.56 -7.09 13.41
N ALA A 86 4.05 -6.15 12.65
CA ALA A 86 3.15 -5.11 13.13
C ALA A 86 1.70 -5.38 12.71
N SER A 87 0.74 -5.22 13.61
CA SER A 87 -0.67 -5.32 13.26
C SER A 87 -1.07 -4.15 12.34
N THR A 88 -1.69 -4.48 11.21
CA THR A 88 -2.17 -3.53 10.21
C THR A 88 -3.70 -3.35 10.30
N TRP A 89 -4.24 -2.36 9.56
CA TRP A 89 -5.68 -2.21 9.46
C TRP A 89 -6.33 -3.41 8.74
N MET A 90 -5.59 -4.09 7.85
CA MET A 90 -6.07 -5.31 7.18
C MET A 90 -6.32 -6.44 8.20
N HIS A 91 -5.38 -6.66 9.13
CA HIS A 91 -5.57 -7.63 10.22
C HIS A 91 -6.84 -7.33 11.01
N ARG A 92 -7.03 -6.07 11.41
CA ARG A 92 -8.20 -5.65 12.20
C ARG A 92 -9.52 -5.90 11.48
N VAL A 93 -9.56 -5.67 10.17
CA VAL A 93 -10.76 -5.91 9.36
C VAL A 93 -11.01 -7.41 9.20
N ARG A 94 -9.97 -8.18 8.91
CA ARG A 94 -10.03 -9.65 8.82
C ARG A 94 -10.46 -10.27 10.15
N ASP A 95 -9.85 -9.85 11.25
CA ASP A 95 -10.14 -10.37 12.60
C ASP A 95 -11.56 -10.00 13.07
N ALA A 96 -12.14 -8.94 12.52
CA ALA A 96 -13.55 -8.60 12.70
C ALA A 96 -14.50 -9.45 11.84
N GLY A 97 -14.00 -10.47 11.13
CA GLY A 97 -14.79 -11.41 10.35
C GLY A 97 -15.09 -10.96 8.92
N HIS A 98 -14.36 -9.97 8.40
CA HIS A 98 -14.50 -9.54 7.01
C HIS A 98 -13.44 -10.19 6.12
N GLU A 99 -13.79 -10.43 4.90
CA GLU A 99 -12.86 -10.90 3.88
C GLU A 99 -11.99 -9.73 3.40
N MET A 100 -10.67 -9.93 3.43
CA MET A 100 -9.68 -8.97 2.96
C MET A 100 -8.87 -9.59 1.83
N MET A 101 -8.95 -9.01 0.65
CA MET A 101 -8.18 -9.48 -0.52
C MET A 101 -7.26 -8.38 -1.04
N SER A 102 -6.09 -8.79 -1.52
CA SER A 102 -5.21 -7.92 -2.28
C SER A 102 -4.99 -8.47 -3.68
N ILE A 103 -4.79 -7.57 -4.65
CA ILE A 103 -4.44 -7.92 -6.03
C ILE A 103 -3.26 -7.05 -6.46
N GLY A 104 -2.15 -7.67 -6.79
CA GLY A 104 -0.97 -7.00 -7.34
C GLY A 104 0.02 -6.50 -6.28
N LYS A 105 0.63 -5.33 -6.53
CA LYS A 105 1.79 -4.84 -5.81
C LYS A 105 1.51 -4.51 -4.33
N LEU A 106 2.13 -5.25 -3.44
CA LEU A 106 2.22 -4.97 -2.00
C LEU A 106 3.57 -4.38 -1.60
N HIS A 107 4.68 -4.89 -2.14
CA HIS A 107 6.05 -4.53 -1.76
C HIS A 107 6.33 -4.74 -0.27
N PHE A 108 5.73 -5.77 0.30
CA PHE A 108 6.05 -6.31 1.61
C PHE A 108 7.20 -7.33 1.49
N ARG A 109 7.67 -7.87 2.60
CA ARG A 109 8.80 -8.80 2.59
C ARG A 109 8.48 -10.08 1.84
N SER A 110 7.37 -10.74 2.15
CA SER A 110 7.00 -12.04 1.59
C SER A 110 5.50 -12.29 1.68
N GLY A 111 4.98 -13.13 0.80
CA GLY A 111 3.63 -13.68 0.90
C GLY A 111 3.52 -14.82 1.93
N GLU A 112 4.64 -15.26 2.52
CA GLU A 112 4.65 -16.22 3.63
C GLU A 112 4.43 -15.55 4.99
N ASP A 113 4.58 -14.23 5.05
CA ASP A 113 4.29 -13.44 6.24
C ASP A 113 2.77 -13.25 6.39
N ASP A 114 2.29 -13.10 7.61
CA ASP A 114 0.91 -12.69 7.82
C ASP A 114 0.78 -11.18 7.52
N ASN A 115 0.34 -10.86 6.33
CA ASN A 115 0.15 -9.49 5.85
C ASN A 115 -1.25 -8.94 6.16
N GLY A 116 -2.11 -9.71 6.84
CA GLY A 116 -3.45 -9.32 7.22
C GLY A 116 -4.51 -9.57 6.15
N PHE A 117 -4.16 -10.19 5.02
CA PHE A 117 -5.12 -10.55 3.99
C PHE A 117 -5.68 -11.98 4.19
N SER A 118 -6.91 -12.19 3.76
CA SER A 118 -7.51 -13.52 3.62
C SER A 118 -6.97 -14.23 2.37
N GLU A 119 -6.65 -13.44 1.34
CA GLU A 119 -6.10 -13.91 0.08
C GLU A 119 -5.24 -12.83 -0.59
N GLU A 120 -4.10 -13.22 -1.14
CA GLU A 120 -3.24 -12.40 -1.98
C GLU A 120 -3.21 -12.95 -3.40
N ILE A 121 -3.73 -12.18 -4.36
CA ILE A 121 -3.82 -12.55 -5.77
C ILE A 121 -2.71 -11.85 -6.54
N LEU A 122 -1.85 -12.61 -7.22
CA LEU A 122 -0.70 -12.11 -7.98
C LEU A 122 0.13 -11.08 -7.17
N PRO A 123 0.52 -11.40 -5.93
CA PRO A 123 1.22 -10.44 -5.11
C PRO A 123 2.60 -10.13 -5.69
N MET A 124 3.00 -8.86 -5.62
CA MET A 124 4.38 -8.46 -5.89
C MET A 124 5.00 -7.96 -4.59
N HIS A 125 5.88 -8.76 -4.04
CA HIS A 125 6.72 -8.47 -2.87
C HIS A 125 8.11 -7.99 -3.28
N VAL A 126 8.96 -7.62 -2.30
CA VAL A 126 10.36 -7.32 -2.57
C VAL A 126 11.12 -8.60 -2.92
N VAL A 127 12.03 -8.52 -3.87
CA VAL A 127 12.82 -9.68 -4.31
C VAL A 127 13.70 -10.17 -3.16
N GLY A 128 13.64 -11.48 -2.88
CA GLY A 128 14.42 -12.11 -1.82
C GLY A 128 14.12 -11.61 -0.40
N GLY A 129 13.01 -10.88 -0.19
CA GLY A 129 12.65 -10.31 1.11
C GLY A 129 13.52 -9.12 1.53
N VAL A 130 14.46 -8.68 0.69
CA VAL A 130 15.40 -7.58 0.96
C VAL A 130 15.43 -6.64 -0.23
N GLY A 131 15.05 -5.40 -0.02
CA GLY A 131 15.09 -4.39 -1.07
C GLY A 131 16.52 -3.95 -1.41
N TRP A 132 16.74 -3.51 -2.63
CA TRP A 132 18.07 -3.24 -3.21
C TRP A 132 18.78 -1.98 -2.70
N MET A 133 18.12 -1.09 -1.96
CA MET A 133 18.73 0.11 -1.34
C MET A 133 19.34 -0.16 0.04
N ALA A 134 19.48 -1.44 0.42
CA ALA A 134 19.97 -1.86 1.73
C ALA A 134 21.40 -1.40 2.08
N ALA A 135 22.24 -1.24 1.06
CA ALA A 135 23.68 -1.08 1.26
C ALA A 135 24.11 0.25 1.89
N LEU A 136 23.24 1.26 1.89
CA LEU A 136 23.60 2.60 2.34
C LEU A 136 23.33 2.85 3.83
N LEU A 137 22.53 2.01 4.49
CA LEU A 137 22.02 2.27 5.85
C LEU A 137 22.23 1.12 6.82
N ARG A 138 22.91 0.04 6.42
CA ARG A 138 23.19 -1.13 7.28
C ARG A 138 24.69 -1.32 7.48
N GLU A 139 25.07 -1.68 8.71
CA GLU A 139 26.46 -2.04 9.04
C GLU A 139 26.91 -3.29 8.26
N ASP A 140 26.01 -4.26 8.06
CA ASP A 140 26.23 -5.46 7.25
C ASP A 140 25.16 -5.56 6.15
N PRO A 141 25.36 -4.92 4.99
CA PRO A 141 24.41 -5.04 3.89
C PRO A 141 24.43 -6.49 3.36
N PRO A 142 23.25 -7.09 3.13
CA PRO A 142 23.18 -8.40 2.50
C PRO A 142 23.83 -8.35 1.11
N ALA A 143 24.56 -9.40 0.76
CA ALA A 143 25.12 -9.53 -0.57
C ALA A 143 23.99 -9.51 -1.60
N TYR A 144 24.03 -8.55 -2.51
CA TYR A 144 23.11 -8.50 -3.64
C TYR A 144 23.57 -9.54 -4.68
N ASP A 145 22.81 -10.62 -4.80
CA ASP A 145 23.01 -11.57 -5.89
C ASP A 145 22.29 -11.06 -7.13
N ALA A 146 23.05 -10.47 -8.05
CA ALA A 146 22.53 -9.93 -9.31
C ALA A 146 22.14 -11.03 -10.32
N ALA A 147 22.23 -12.31 -9.94
CA ALA A 147 22.04 -13.48 -10.79
C ALA A 147 20.69 -14.21 -10.56
N ALA A 148 19.70 -13.56 -9.95
CA ALA A 148 18.37 -14.13 -9.78
C ALA A 148 17.37 -13.56 -10.79
#